data_e4fc00483d5b04184a02b19bc11a15ad
#
_entry.id   e4fc00483d5b04184a02b19bc11a15ad
#
_cell.length_a   1.000
_cell.length_b   1.000
_cell.length_c   1.000
_cell.angle_alpha   90.00
_cell.angle_beta   90.00
_cell.angle_gamma   90.00
#
_symmetry.space_group_name_H-M   'P 1'
#
loop_
_entity.id
_entity.type
_entity.pdbx_description
1 polymer ?
#
loop_
_entity_poly.entity_id
_entity_poly.type
_entity_poly.pdbx_seq_one_letter_code
_entity_poly.pdbx_strand_id
1 'polypeptide(L)'
;MAAGDTKVTIANNALTLLGANTITSFTDGSKAAGIANNMYDFVKKHTLSMYPWKFALKKQELQKDTATPVNEWDNQFTLPSDAVSTLPVAVFFSGQSNAPKELNFEIYENKLVTNSTEVYIDYVYDVAEGNMPTYFVTLLVYQLAWHLAEPITDQTTKSDYWK
;
A
#
# COMPACT_ATOMS: atom_id res chain seq x y z
N MET A 1 11.55 6.37 13.63
CA MET A 1 10.31 5.59 13.83
C MET A 1 9.37 6.36 14.73
N ALA A 2 8.13 6.51 14.33
CA ALA A 2 7.10 7.06 15.17
C ALA A 2 6.58 5.94 16.11
N ALA A 3 7.31 5.69 17.18
CA ALA A 3 6.96 4.63 18.12
C ALA A 3 5.57 4.91 18.71
N GLY A 4 4.67 3.96 18.54
CA GLY A 4 3.32 4.05 19.08
C GLY A 4 2.25 4.49 18.08
N ASP A 5 2.61 4.84 16.85
CA ASP A 5 1.59 5.10 15.83
C ASP A 5 0.83 3.83 15.49
N THR A 6 -0.48 3.94 15.46
CA THR A 6 -1.39 2.86 15.08
C THR A 6 -2.36 3.37 14.04
N LYS A 7 -3.10 2.44 13.42
CA LYS A 7 -4.17 2.82 12.48
C LYS A 7 -5.16 3.79 13.12
N VAL A 8 -5.51 3.55 14.39
CA VAL A 8 -6.48 4.39 15.10
C VAL A 8 -5.91 5.77 15.36
N THR A 9 -4.63 5.89 15.77
CA THR A 9 -4.03 7.21 16.01
C THR A 9 -3.94 8.02 14.73
N ILE A 10 -3.57 7.39 13.62
CA ILE A 10 -3.51 8.04 12.30
C ILE A 10 -4.90 8.51 11.87
N ALA A 11 -5.91 7.65 12.01
CA ALA A 11 -7.29 8.00 11.69
C ALA A 11 -7.80 9.14 12.58
N ASN A 12 -7.48 9.12 13.88
CA ASN A 12 -7.88 10.17 14.79
C ASN A 12 -7.22 11.51 14.49
N ASN A 13 -5.98 11.51 14.06
CA ASN A 13 -5.31 12.74 13.62
C ASN A 13 -6.01 13.32 12.37
N ALA A 14 -6.42 12.48 11.44
CA ALA A 14 -7.18 12.92 10.28
C ALA A 14 -8.55 13.48 10.68
N LEU A 15 -9.27 12.79 11.57
CA LEU A 15 -10.56 13.26 12.07
C LEU A 15 -10.44 14.59 12.81
N THR A 16 -9.37 14.77 13.58
CA THR A 16 -9.08 16.03 14.27
C THR A 16 -8.89 17.17 13.28
N LEU A 17 -8.19 16.94 12.18
CA LEU A 17 -8.03 17.95 11.11
C LEU A 17 -9.36 18.37 10.50
N LEU A 18 -10.33 17.46 10.48
CA LEU A 18 -11.66 17.72 9.94
C LEU A 18 -12.62 18.34 10.99
N GLY A 19 -12.16 18.49 12.22
CA GLY A 19 -13.02 18.96 13.31
C GLY A 19 -14.07 17.94 13.73
N ALA A 20 -13.85 16.67 13.42
CA ALA A 20 -14.76 15.59 13.78
C ALA A 20 -14.36 14.93 15.10
N ASN A 21 -15.29 14.20 15.70
CA ASN A 21 -15.00 13.42 16.89
C ASN A 21 -14.06 12.27 16.58
N THR A 22 -13.15 11.99 17.53
CA THR A 22 -12.24 10.85 17.43
C THR A 22 -12.95 9.53 17.72
N ILE A 23 -12.31 8.44 17.36
CA ILE A 23 -12.82 7.08 17.59
C ILE A 23 -11.92 6.35 18.57
N THR A 24 -12.46 5.36 19.27
CA THR A 24 -11.69 4.49 20.17
C THR A 24 -11.18 3.25 19.45
N SER A 25 -11.91 2.80 18.44
CA SER A 25 -11.50 1.70 17.54
C SER A 25 -12.32 1.80 16.27
N PHE A 26 -11.89 1.05 15.24
CA PHE A 26 -12.66 0.98 13.99
C PHE A 26 -13.99 0.25 14.14
N THR A 27 -14.21 -0.40 15.27
CA THR A 27 -15.43 -1.17 15.55
C THR A 27 -16.21 -0.63 16.73
N ASP A 28 -16.02 0.67 17.08
CA ASP A 28 -16.71 1.26 18.24
C ASP A 28 -18.18 1.58 17.99
N GLY A 29 -18.68 1.32 16.78
CA GLY A 29 -20.08 1.51 16.42
C GLY A 29 -20.46 2.91 15.99
N SER A 30 -19.52 3.87 16.01
CA SER A 30 -19.80 5.23 15.52
C SER A 30 -19.78 5.28 13.99
N LYS A 31 -20.46 6.28 13.42
CA LYS A 31 -20.44 6.53 11.98
C LYS A 31 -19.02 6.80 11.49
N ALA A 32 -18.26 7.61 12.25
CA ALA A 32 -16.88 7.94 11.90
C ALA A 32 -15.99 6.70 11.85
N ALA A 33 -16.15 5.77 12.80
CA ALA A 33 -15.40 4.52 12.83
C ALA A 33 -15.69 3.66 11.61
N GLY A 34 -16.95 3.51 11.23
CA GLY A 34 -17.34 2.75 10.04
C GLY A 34 -16.76 3.32 8.76
N ILE A 35 -16.82 4.62 8.59
CA ILE A 35 -16.27 5.30 7.41
C ILE A 35 -14.75 5.17 7.38
N ALA A 36 -14.07 5.41 8.51
CA ALA A 36 -12.63 5.30 8.60
C ALA A 36 -12.16 3.86 8.33
N ASN A 37 -12.89 2.87 8.85
CA ASN A 37 -12.57 1.47 8.60
C ASN A 37 -12.66 1.10 7.12
N ASN A 38 -13.64 1.64 6.40
CA ASN A 38 -13.81 1.38 4.98
C ASN A 38 -12.75 2.08 4.12
N MET A 39 -12.23 3.23 4.56
CA MET A 39 -11.34 4.05 3.75
C MET A 39 -9.86 3.88 4.09
N TYR A 40 -9.52 3.44 5.30
CA TYR A 40 -8.14 3.46 5.78
C TYR A 40 -7.19 2.64 4.90
N ASP A 41 -7.50 1.37 4.68
CA ASP A 41 -6.62 0.48 3.92
C ASP A 41 -6.49 0.92 2.46
N PHE A 42 -7.57 1.40 1.88
CA PHE A 42 -7.55 1.96 0.52
C PHE A 42 -6.59 3.15 0.42
N VAL A 43 -6.73 4.12 1.32
CA VAL A 43 -5.89 5.32 1.31
C VAL A 43 -4.42 4.98 1.60
N LYS A 44 -4.18 4.09 2.55
CA LYS A 44 -2.83 3.61 2.88
C LYS A 44 -2.15 2.98 1.65
N LYS A 45 -2.83 2.05 1.01
CA LYS A 45 -2.29 1.38 -0.18
C LYS A 45 -2.07 2.35 -1.33
N HIS A 46 -3.02 3.25 -1.54
CA HIS A 46 -2.88 4.28 -2.57
C HIS A 46 -1.63 5.14 -2.32
N THR A 47 -1.46 5.63 -1.10
CA THR A 47 -0.33 6.49 -0.74
C THR A 47 1.00 5.73 -0.87
N LEU A 48 1.06 4.48 -0.43
CA LEU A 48 2.25 3.64 -0.58
C LEU A 48 2.58 3.38 -2.06
N SER A 49 1.57 3.27 -2.93
CA SER A 49 1.78 3.00 -4.35
C SER A 49 2.24 4.21 -5.16
N MET A 50 2.15 5.42 -4.59
CA MET A 50 2.45 6.65 -5.32
C MET A 50 3.94 6.84 -5.60
N TYR A 51 4.81 6.22 -4.83
CA TYR A 51 6.25 6.41 -4.92
C TYR A 51 6.97 5.18 -4.34
N PRO A 52 8.16 4.81 -4.86
CA PRO A 52 8.93 3.71 -4.27
C PRO A 52 9.64 4.16 -2.99
N TRP A 53 8.88 4.31 -1.93
CA TRP A 53 9.39 4.75 -0.62
C TRP A 53 10.46 3.79 -0.11
N LYS A 54 11.64 4.29 0.23
CA LYS A 54 12.75 3.42 0.66
C LYS A 54 12.42 2.63 1.92
N PHE A 55 11.68 3.20 2.85
CA PHE A 55 11.26 2.49 4.07
C PHE A 55 10.27 1.35 3.76
N ALA A 56 9.62 1.39 2.62
CA ALA A 56 8.60 0.41 2.19
C ALA A 56 9.10 -0.52 1.09
N LEU A 57 10.39 -0.45 0.74
CA LEU A 57 10.98 -1.35 -0.25
C LEU A 57 11.48 -2.63 0.42
N LYS A 58 11.26 -3.72 -0.26
CA LYS A 58 11.69 -5.05 0.17
C LYS A 58 12.21 -5.80 -1.06
N LYS A 59 13.32 -6.51 -0.88
CA LYS A 59 13.83 -7.41 -1.92
C LYS A 59 13.48 -8.84 -1.53
N GLN A 60 12.93 -9.58 -2.46
CA GLN A 60 12.55 -10.97 -2.20
C GLN A 60 12.83 -11.83 -3.42
N GLU A 61 13.37 -13.02 -3.17
CA GLU A 61 13.43 -14.07 -4.18
C GLU A 61 12.04 -14.67 -4.34
N LEU A 62 11.59 -14.79 -5.58
CA LEU A 62 10.32 -15.42 -5.88
C LEU A 62 10.50 -16.91 -6.10
N GLN A 63 9.53 -17.68 -5.64
CA GLN A 63 9.51 -19.12 -5.88
C GLN A 63 8.89 -19.41 -7.23
N LYS A 64 9.59 -20.22 -8.03
CA LYS A 64 9.06 -20.66 -9.32
C LYS A 64 7.90 -21.62 -9.08
N ASP A 65 6.78 -21.38 -9.76
CA ASP A 65 5.63 -22.27 -9.71
C ASP A 65 5.96 -23.59 -10.40
N THR A 66 5.35 -24.67 -9.92
CA THR A 66 5.49 -25.98 -10.57
C THR A 66 4.75 -26.06 -11.88
N ALA A 67 3.67 -25.28 -12.02
CA ALA A 67 2.89 -25.20 -13.25
C ALA A 67 3.61 -24.34 -14.28
N THR A 68 3.52 -24.75 -15.55
CA THR A 68 4.04 -23.98 -16.68
C THR A 68 2.99 -22.98 -17.13
N PRO A 69 3.36 -21.71 -17.45
CA PRO A 69 2.39 -20.76 -17.97
C PRO A 69 1.85 -21.20 -19.34
N VAL A 70 0.62 -20.78 -19.64
CA VAL A 70 -0.05 -21.13 -20.92
C VAL A 70 0.25 -20.07 -22.01
N ASN A 71 1.30 -19.29 -21.83
CA ASN A 71 1.72 -18.24 -22.75
C ASN A 71 3.11 -18.57 -23.33
N GLU A 72 3.72 -17.63 -24.01
CA GLU A 72 5.03 -17.80 -24.66
C GLU A 72 6.21 -17.88 -23.69
N TRP A 73 5.98 -17.63 -22.39
CA TRP A 73 7.07 -17.66 -21.39
C TRP A 73 7.24 -19.06 -20.81
N ASP A 74 8.46 -19.39 -20.40
CA ASP A 74 8.80 -20.73 -19.91
C ASP A 74 8.45 -20.93 -18.45
N ASN A 75 8.51 -19.89 -17.63
CA ASN A 75 8.38 -19.99 -16.18
C ASN A 75 7.44 -18.92 -15.63
N GLN A 76 6.79 -19.21 -14.51
CA GLN A 76 6.00 -18.24 -13.79
C GLN A 76 6.32 -18.26 -12.30
N PHE A 77 6.16 -17.10 -11.67
CA PHE A 77 6.46 -16.87 -10.26
C PHE A 77 5.28 -16.16 -9.61
N THR A 78 4.89 -16.59 -8.42
CA THR A 78 3.83 -15.93 -7.67
C THR A 78 4.37 -14.68 -7.00
N LEU A 79 3.70 -13.55 -7.18
CA LEU A 79 4.06 -12.30 -6.53
C LEU A 79 3.75 -12.35 -5.03
N PRO A 80 4.51 -11.60 -4.19
CA PRO A 80 4.28 -11.62 -2.74
C PRO A 80 2.88 -11.11 -2.38
N SER A 81 2.27 -11.76 -1.39
CA SER A 81 0.93 -11.38 -0.93
C SER A 81 0.90 -10.04 -0.18
N ASP A 82 2.04 -9.61 0.34
CA ASP A 82 2.16 -8.32 1.03
C ASP A 82 2.52 -7.16 0.10
N ALA A 83 2.60 -7.40 -1.20
CA ALA A 83 2.86 -6.35 -2.18
C ALA A 83 1.66 -5.40 -2.29
N VAL A 84 1.95 -4.11 -2.29
CA VAL A 84 0.91 -3.07 -2.44
C VAL A 84 0.41 -3.00 -3.88
N SER A 85 1.28 -3.32 -4.84
CA SER A 85 0.98 -3.28 -6.27
C SER A 85 1.45 -4.55 -6.95
N THR A 86 0.79 -4.92 -8.04
CA THR A 86 1.20 -6.05 -8.88
C THR A 86 2.45 -5.75 -9.69
N LEU A 87 2.86 -4.47 -9.79
CA LEU A 87 4.06 -4.08 -10.51
C LEU A 87 5.23 -3.95 -9.55
N PRO A 88 6.28 -4.77 -9.69
CA PRO A 88 7.49 -4.59 -8.90
C PRO A 88 8.23 -3.31 -9.31
N VAL A 89 9.01 -2.77 -8.37
CA VAL A 89 9.84 -1.59 -8.63
C VAL A 89 11.02 -1.97 -9.54
N ALA A 90 11.58 -3.15 -9.34
CA ALA A 90 12.68 -3.67 -10.15
C ALA A 90 12.68 -5.19 -10.13
N VAL A 91 13.15 -5.80 -11.21
CA VAL A 91 13.26 -7.24 -11.37
C VAL A 91 14.72 -7.59 -11.67
N PHE A 92 15.21 -8.66 -11.06
CA PHE A 92 16.57 -9.17 -11.23
C PHE A 92 16.52 -10.67 -11.47
N PHE A 93 17.44 -11.17 -12.28
CA PHE A 93 17.58 -12.59 -12.52
C PHE A 93 18.75 -13.22 -11.76
N SER A 94 19.35 -12.47 -10.85
CA SER A 94 20.45 -12.92 -10.00
C SER A 94 20.36 -12.26 -8.63
N GLY A 95 20.72 -12.98 -7.57
CA GLY A 95 20.78 -12.44 -6.21
C GLY A 95 22.05 -11.67 -5.88
N GLN A 96 22.94 -11.45 -6.86
CA GLN A 96 24.19 -10.73 -6.63
C GLN A 96 23.94 -9.23 -6.46
N SER A 97 24.78 -8.57 -5.66
CA SER A 97 24.60 -7.16 -5.30
C SER A 97 24.70 -6.21 -6.49
N ASN A 98 25.37 -6.61 -7.56
CA ASN A 98 25.54 -5.81 -8.77
C ASN A 98 24.69 -6.29 -9.95
N ALA A 99 23.67 -7.11 -9.69
CA ALA A 99 22.81 -7.62 -10.74
C ALA A 99 22.10 -6.46 -11.46
N PRO A 100 22.05 -6.48 -12.81
CA PRO A 100 21.32 -5.44 -13.55
C PRO A 100 19.81 -5.61 -13.41
N LYS A 101 19.09 -4.52 -13.54
CA LYS A 101 17.62 -4.57 -13.66
C LYS A 101 17.24 -5.19 -14.98
N GLU A 102 16.28 -6.09 -14.95
CA GLU A 102 15.82 -6.83 -16.11
C GLU A 102 14.45 -6.34 -16.57
N LEU A 103 14.25 -6.33 -17.88
CA LEU A 103 12.99 -5.91 -18.50
C LEU A 103 12.30 -7.05 -19.25
N ASN A 104 12.95 -8.20 -19.36
CA ASN A 104 12.43 -9.33 -20.15
C ASN A 104 11.50 -10.21 -19.31
N PHE A 105 10.41 -9.61 -18.90
CA PHE A 105 9.34 -10.26 -18.13
C PHE A 105 8.01 -9.59 -18.43
N GLU A 106 6.92 -10.26 -18.06
CA GLU A 106 5.58 -9.68 -18.08
C GLU A 106 4.83 -10.06 -16.80
N ILE A 107 3.77 -9.32 -16.52
CA ILE A 107 2.89 -9.61 -15.40
C ILE A 107 1.52 -9.99 -15.94
N TYR A 108 1.10 -11.22 -15.64
CA TYR A 108 -0.23 -11.70 -15.95
C TYR A 108 -0.94 -12.05 -14.65
N GLU A 109 -2.05 -11.40 -14.38
CA GLU A 109 -2.78 -11.51 -13.13
C GLU A 109 -1.83 -11.14 -11.96
N ASN A 110 -1.57 -12.05 -11.04
CA ASN A 110 -0.57 -11.83 -9.97
C ASN A 110 0.67 -12.70 -10.16
N LYS A 111 0.98 -13.07 -11.41
CA LYS A 111 2.14 -13.89 -11.77
C LYS A 111 3.13 -13.07 -12.58
N LEU A 112 4.40 -13.20 -12.23
CA LEU A 112 5.50 -12.72 -13.06
C LEU A 112 5.93 -13.87 -13.96
N VAL A 113 5.94 -13.65 -15.26
CA VAL A 113 6.35 -14.64 -16.26
C VAL A 113 7.63 -14.20 -16.95
N THR A 114 8.55 -15.14 -17.13
CA THR A 114 9.85 -14.91 -17.75
C THR A 114 10.46 -16.24 -18.14
N ASN A 115 11.51 -16.18 -18.96
CA ASN A 115 12.27 -17.39 -19.32
C ASN A 115 13.37 -17.70 -18.31
N SER A 116 13.67 -16.81 -17.38
CA SER A 116 14.64 -17.07 -16.32
C SER A 116 14.10 -18.10 -15.32
N THR A 117 14.99 -18.88 -14.76
CA THR A 117 14.67 -19.85 -13.70
C THR A 117 14.81 -19.25 -12.30
N GLU A 118 15.34 -18.04 -12.19
CA GLU A 118 15.63 -17.37 -10.93
C GLU A 118 15.17 -15.91 -11.05
N VAL A 119 14.36 -15.45 -10.10
CA VAL A 119 13.80 -14.09 -10.10
C VAL A 119 13.86 -13.51 -8.70
N TYR A 120 14.38 -12.29 -8.62
CA TYR A 120 14.37 -11.46 -7.41
C TYR A 120 13.66 -10.16 -7.77
N ILE A 121 12.84 -9.65 -6.87
CA ILE A 121 12.16 -8.37 -7.09
C ILE A 121 12.38 -7.42 -5.93
N ASP A 122 12.45 -6.12 -6.26
CA ASP A 122 12.24 -5.05 -5.30
C ASP A 122 10.79 -4.61 -5.43
N TYR A 123 10.08 -4.52 -4.32
CA TYR A 123 8.67 -4.16 -4.33
C TYR A 123 8.29 -3.35 -3.10
N VAL A 124 7.22 -2.58 -3.22
CA VAL A 124 6.64 -1.85 -2.10
C VAL A 124 5.69 -2.80 -1.36
N TYR A 125 5.95 -2.99 -0.07
CA TYR A 125 5.14 -3.87 0.76
C TYR A 125 4.24 -3.10 1.70
N ASP A 126 3.25 -3.76 2.27
CA ASP A 126 2.30 -3.19 3.22
C ASP A 126 2.97 -3.01 4.58
N VAL A 127 3.55 -1.83 4.81
CA VAL A 127 4.35 -1.52 6.00
C VAL A 127 3.44 -1.35 7.20
N ALA A 128 3.84 -1.93 8.34
CA ALA A 128 3.16 -1.69 9.61
C ALA A 128 3.33 -0.23 10.04
N GLU A 129 2.30 0.34 10.66
CA GLU A 129 2.26 1.76 11.00
C GLU A 129 3.41 2.19 11.91
N GLY A 130 3.79 1.33 12.87
CA GLY A 130 4.92 1.62 13.77
C GLY A 130 6.28 1.70 13.09
N ASN A 131 6.39 1.23 11.86
CA ASN A 131 7.62 1.26 11.06
C ASN A 131 7.64 2.40 10.04
N MET A 132 6.59 3.21 9.98
CA MET A 132 6.52 4.35 9.08
C MET A 132 7.30 5.53 9.64
N PRO A 133 8.12 6.22 8.83
CA PRO A 133 8.76 7.46 9.27
C PRO A 133 7.72 8.56 9.46
N THR A 134 8.05 9.54 10.30
CA THR A 134 7.13 10.62 10.67
C THR A 134 6.61 11.39 9.46
N TYR A 135 7.46 11.67 8.47
CA TYR A 135 7.03 12.41 7.29
C TYR A 135 5.95 11.64 6.51
N PHE A 136 6.04 10.31 6.47
CA PHE A 136 5.04 9.50 5.77
C PHE A 136 3.75 9.43 6.57
N VAL A 137 3.84 9.31 7.89
CA VAL A 137 2.63 9.34 8.76
C VAL A 137 1.89 10.66 8.56
N THR A 138 2.61 11.78 8.50
CA THR A 138 2.00 13.08 8.25
C THR A 138 1.31 13.13 6.88
N LEU A 139 1.99 12.63 5.85
CA LEU A 139 1.38 12.55 4.52
C LEU A 139 0.13 11.67 4.53
N LEU A 140 0.19 10.52 5.19
CA LEU A 140 -0.95 9.60 5.27
C LEU A 140 -2.13 10.23 6.01
N VAL A 141 -1.86 10.98 7.08
CA VAL A 141 -2.90 11.74 7.81
C VAL A 141 -3.58 12.73 6.88
N TYR A 142 -2.82 13.51 6.10
CA TYR A 142 -3.41 14.48 5.16
C TYR A 142 -4.18 13.81 4.04
N GLN A 143 -3.66 12.73 3.48
CA GLN A 143 -4.37 11.98 2.45
C GLN A 143 -5.68 11.40 2.99
N LEU A 144 -5.63 10.85 4.20
CA LEU A 144 -6.81 10.29 4.84
C LEU A 144 -7.84 11.38 5.16
N ALA A 145 -7.38 12.54 5.68
CA ALA A 145 -8.26 13.68 5.94
C ALA A 145 -8.96 14.14 4.66
N TRP A 146 -8.23 14.22 3.57
CA TRP A 146 -8.81 14.60 2.28
C TRP A 146 -9.90 13.62 1.85
N HIS A 147 -9.64 12.32 1.93
CA HIS A 147 -10.62 11.31 1.52
C HIS A 147 -11.81 11.19 2.48
N LEU A 148 -11.61 11.50 3.76
CA LEU A 148 -12.67 11.45 4.76
C LEU A 148 -13.49 12.74 4.82
N ALA A 149 -13.01 13.82 4.20
CA ALA A 149 -13.64 15.14 4.34
C ALA A 149 -15.12 15.11 3.97
N GLU A 150 -15.46 14.60 2.82
CA GLU A 150 -16.84 14.56 2.35
C GLU A 150 -17.72 13.60 3.17
N PRO A 151 -17.37 12.31 3.33
CA PRO A 151 -18.26 11.39 4.04
C PRO A 151 -18.37 11.67 5.54
N ILE A 152 -17.34 12.20 6.20
CA ILE A 152 -17.36 12.51 7.63
C ILE A 152 -18.06 13.83 7.88
N THR A 153 -17.80 14.83 7.04
CA THR A 153 -18.40 16.15 7.16
C THR A 153 -19.65 16.31 6.32
N ASP A 154 -20.20 15.23 5.81
CA ASP A 154 -21.45 15.17 5.07
C ASP A 154 -22.56 15.81 5.88
N GLN A 155 -22.43 17.07 5.99
CA GLN A 155 -23.37 17.95 6.57
C GLN A 155 -24.00 18.67 5.41
N THR A 156 -25.27 18.71 5.37
CA THR A 156 -25.99 19.54 4.41
C THR A 156 -25.42 20.96 4.37
N THR A 157 -24.99 21.45 5.52
CA THR A 157 -24.37 22.78 5.63
C THR A 157 -23.01 22.88 4.93
N LYS A 158 -22.21 21.78 4.87
CA LYS A 158 -20.92 21.84 4.17
C LYS A 158 -21.05 21.53 2.68
N SER A 159 -21.97 20.68 2.31
CA SER A 159 -22.36 20.55 0.92
C SER A 159 -22.80 21.90 0.35
N ASP A 160 -23.55 22.68 1.13
CA ASP A 160 -23.99 24.02 0.73
C ASP A 160 -22.84 25.02 0.68
N TYR A 161 -21.82 24.86 1.50
CA TYR A 161 -20.65 25.73 1.53
C TYR A 161 -19.82 25.61 0.24
N TRP A 162 -19.78 24.43 -0.39
CA TRP A 162 -19.00 24.16 -1.59
C TRP A 162 -19.81 24.23 -2.89
N LYS A 163 -21.06 24.65 -2.83
CA LYS A 163 -21.91 24.87 -4.03
C LYS A 163 -21.56 26.13 -4.78
#